data_0394394972ebfadf825c50d703db3a11
#
_entry.id   0394394972ebfadf825c50d703db3a11
#
_cell.length_a   1.000
_cell.length_b   1.000
_cell.length_c   1.000
_cell.angle_alpha   90.00
_cell.angle_beta   90.00
_cell.angle_gamma   90.00
#
_symmetry.space_group_name_H-M   'P 1'
#
loop_
_entity.id
_entity.type
_entity.pdbx_description
1 polymer ?
#
loop_
_entity_poly.entity_id
_entity_poly.type
_entity_poly.pdbx_seq_one_letter_code
_entity_poly.pdbx_strand_id
1 'polypeptide(L)'
;MAFTKAAGRTLSYEWVGEGRGGPQLVFLHEGLGSIRQWRDFPARVAAAAGARALVYDRYGYGQSDVLQEPRRTVQFMHQEGLESLPALLSALEIQEPILIGHSDGASIALIHAGAGHAVRGVVAMAPHVFIEPICLSSIAKASQTFESTDLPQRLGRYHRDVRKTFYGWADVWLDPEFRGWDIREDYLPKVRCPVLAIQGHDDEYGTMAQLDEIARRVAGRCELLKLEQCGHSPFRDQPEQTLRAIRAFVKGLE
;
A
#
# COMPACT_ATOMS: atom_id res chain seq x y z
N MET A 1 -17.82 -9.24 1.98
CA MET A 1 -16.55 -9.67 2.61
C MET A 1 -16.43 -11.16 2.47
N ALA A 2 -15.33 -11.65 1.96
CA ALA A 2 -14.99 -13.07 1.77
C ALA A 2 -13.61 -13.34 2.39
N PHE A 3 -13.23 -14.61 2.48
CA PHE A 3 -11.95 -15.02 3.05
C PHE A 3 -11.25 -16.02 2.14
N THR A 4 -9.93 -15.95 2.09
CA THR A 4 -9.08 -16.93 1.39
C THR A 4 -7.85 -17.27 2.23
N LYS A 5 -7.23 -18.41 1.94
CA LYS A 5 -5.92 -18.76 2.53
C LYS A 5 -4.80 -18.39 1.58
N ALA A 6 -3.85 -17.62 2.09
CA ALA A 6 -2.64 -17.24 1.37
C ALA A 6 -1.44 -17.23 2.33
N ALA A 7 -0.31 -17.81 1.95
CA ALA A 7 0.90 -17.93 2.77
C ALA A 7 0.63 -18.47 4.19
N GLY A 8 -0.27 -19.45 4.33
CA GLY A 8 -0.62 -20.06 5.62
C GLY A 8 -1.51 -19.21 6.52
N ARG A 9 -2.00 -18.07 6.07
CA ARG A 9 -2.87 -17.13 6.81
C ARG A 9 -4.23 -17.02 6.15
N THR A 10 -5.28 -16.69 6.94
CA THR A 10 -6.60 -16.36 6.43
C THR A 10 -6.69 -14.86 6.22
N LEU A 11 -6.90 -14.44 4.97
CA LEU A 11 -7.02 -13.03 4.59
C LEU A 11 -8.47 -12.71 4.21
N SER A 12 -8.99 -11.58 4.72
CA SER A 12 -10.27 -11.05 4.31
C SER A 12 -10.12 -10.21 3.05
N TYR A 13 -11.12 -10.30 2.16
CA TYR A 13 -11.13 -9.51 0.94
C TYR A 13 -12.53 -9.19 0.45
N GLU A 14 -12.61 -8.21 -0.45
CA GLU A 14 -13.81 -7.83 -1.17
C GLU A 14 -13.46 -7.57 -2.64
N TRP A 15 -14.39 -7.93 -3.51
CA TRP A 15 -14.37 -7.49 -4.89
C TRP A 15 -15.33 -6.31 -5.06
N VAL A 16 -14.87 -5.26 -5.72
CA VAL A 16 -15.68 -4.09 -6.09
C VAL A 16 -15.56 -3.82 -7.60
N GLY A 17 -16.57 -3.17 -8.18
CA GLY A 17 -16.66 -2.93 -9.62
C GLY A 17 -17.34 -4.07 -10.38
N GLU A 18 -17.90 -3.73 -11.55
CA GLU A 18 -18.58 -4.65 -12.46
C GLU A 18 -17.66 -4.98 -13.64
N GLY A 19 -17.73 -6.22 -14.11
CA GLY A 19 -17.04 -6.66 -15.33
C GLY A 19 -15.96 -7.70 -15.08
N ARG A 20 -16.05 -8.83 -15.80
CA ARG A 20 -15.05 -9.91 -15.74
C ARG A 20 -13.98 -9.80 -16.83
N GLY A 21 -14.08 -8.84 -17.74
CA GLY A 21 -13.23 -8.75 -18.93
C GLY A 21 -12.25 -7.57 -18.95
N GLY A 22 -12.26 -6.70 -17.93
CA GLY A 22 -11.34 -5.56 -17.85
C GLY A 22 -10.09 -5.85 -17.01
N PRO A 23 -9.20 -4.85 -16.82
CA PRO A 23 -8.01 -4.99 -15.98
C PRO A 23 -8.40 -5.32 -14.53
N GLN A 24 -7.58 -6.13 -13.87
CA GLN A 24 -7.74 -6.45 -12.46
C GLN A 24 -6.89 -5.51 -11.61
N LEU A 25 -7.55 -4.74 -10.77
CA LEU A 25 -6.88 -3.85 -9.83
C LEU A 25 -6.74 -4.56 -8.47
N VAL A 26 -5.64 -4.36 -7.79
CA VAL A 26 -5.42 -4.88 -6.42
C VAL A 26 -4.98 -3.75 -5.52
N PHE A 27 -5.77 -3.48 -4.47
CA PHE A 27 -5.53 -2.41 -3.52
C PHE A 27 -4.78 -2.91 -2.30
N LEU A 28 -3.63 -2.27 -2.00
CA LEU A 28 -2.77 -2.55 -0.85
C LEU A 28 -2.81 -1.35 0.10
N HIS A 29 -3.37 -1.54 1.29
CA HIS A 29 -3.55 -0.45 2.26
C HIS A 29 -2.26 -0.07 3.00
N GLU A 30 -2.28 1.10 3.65
CA GLU A 30 -1.23 1.66 4.49
C GLU A 30 -1.01 0.88 5.80
N GLY A 31 -0.04 1.36 6.62
CA GLY A 31 0.43 0.73 7.85
C GLY A 31 -0.62 0.49 8.94
N LEU A 32 -1.67 1.29 8.99
CA LEU A 32 -2.81 1.12 9.90
C LEU A 32 -4.13 0.99 9.14
N GLY A 33 -4.07 0.68 7.85
CA GLY A 33 -5.20 0.60 6.95
C GLY A 33 -5.98 -0.70 7.01
N SER A 34 -7.09 -0.70 6.29
CA SER A 34 -7.96 -1.87 6.08
C SER A 34 -8.87 -1.64 4.88
N ILE A 35 -9.59 -2.68 4.43
CA ILE A 35 -10.63 -2.58 3.39
C ILE A 35 -11.56 -1.39 3.67
N ARG A 36 -12.07 -1.28 4.90
CA ARG A 36 -13.06 -0.26 5.27
C ARG A 36 -12.50 1.16 5.28
N GLN A 37 -11.21 1.34 5.46
CA GLN A 37 -10.58 2.66 5.51
C GLN A 37 -10.35 3.27 4.12
N TRP A 38 -10.37 2.48 3.07
CA TRP A 38 -10.43 2.96 1.69
C TRP A 38 -11.77 3.65 1.35
N ARG A 39 -12.83 3.40 2.13
CA ARG A 39 -14.20 3.89 1.89
C ARG A 39 -14.69 3.47 0.48
N ASP A 40 -15.21 4.41 -0.30
CA ASP A 40 -15.71 4.21 -1.66
C ASP A 40 -14.63 4.33 -2.76
N PHE A 41 -13.40 4.71 -2.39
CA PHE A 41 -12.35 5.02 -3.37
C PHE A 41 -12.04 3.86 -4.32
N PRO A 42 -11.88 2.59 -3.89
CA PRO A 42 -11.66 1.47 -4.80
C PRO A 42 -12.81 1.26 -5.79
N ALA A 43 -14.06 1.42 -5.35
CA ALA A 43 -15.22 1.30 -6.22
C ALA A 43 -15.28 2.42 -7.27
N ARG A 44 -14.93 3.65 -6.88
CA ARG A 44 -14.83 4.81 -7.80
C ARG A 44 -13.74 4.60 -8.85
N VAL A 45 -12.57 4.10 -8.43
CA VAL A 45 -11.46 3.80 -9.36
C VAL A 45 -11.86 2.68 -10.32
N ALA A 46 -12.44 1.59 -9.82
CA ALA A 46 -12.91 0.47 -10.63
C ALA A 46 -13.93 0.93 -11.68
N ALA A 47 -14.93 1.70 -11.28
CA ALA A 47 -15.94 2.25 -12.18
C ALA A 47 -15.33 3.19 -13.23
N ALA A 48 -14.42 4.11 -12.82
CA ALA A 48 -13.79 5.05 -13.73
C ALA A 48 -12.85 4.39 -14.76
N ALA A 49 -12.26 3.25 -14.39
CA ALA A 49 -11.35 2.48 -15.23
C ALA A 49 -12.05 1.35 -16.03
N GLY A 50 -13.33 1.08 -15.81
CA GLY A 50 -14.02 -0.08 -16.39
C GLY A 50 -13.43 -1.41 -15.91
N ALA A 51 -12.97 -1.45 -14.66
CA ALA A 51 -12.16 -2.52 -14.09
C ALA A 51 -12.88 -3.23 -12.93
N ARG A 52 -12.34 -4.36 -12.52
CA ARG A 52 -12.69 -5.05 -11.27
C ARG A 52 -11.55 -4.87 -10.28
N ALA A 53 -11.86 -4.56 -9.02
CA ALA A 53 -10.85 -4.33 -8.00
C ALA A 53 -10.98 -5.30 -6.84
N LEU A 54 -9.87 -5.94 -6.47
CA LEU A 54 -9.68 -6.64 -5.22
C LEU A 54 -9.21 -5.64 -4.16
N VAL A 55 -9.90 -5.60 -3.03
CA VAL A 55 -9.48 -4.89 -1.83
C VAL A 55 -9.34 -5.91 -0.72
N TYR A 56 -8.21 -5.97 0.00
CA TYR A 56 -7.99 -6.97 1.03
C TYR A 56 -7.34 -6.38 2.27
N ASP A 57 -7.57 -7.03 3.40
CA ASP A 57 -6.87 -6.76 4.64
C ASP A 57 -5.58 -7.61 4.68
N ARG A 58 -4.42 -6.97 4.83
CA ARG A 58 -3.14 -7.68 5.00
C ARG A 58 -3.13 -8.45 6.32
N TYR A 59 -2.23 -9.42 6.46
CA TYR A 59 -2.05 -10.18 7.70
C TYR A 59 -1.77 -9.27 8.90
N GLY A 60 -2.53 -9.43 9.96
CA GLY A 60 -2.49 -8.60 11.17
C GLY A 60 -3.37 -7.34 11.11
N TYR A 61 -4.14 -7.16 10.04
CA TYR A 61 -5.00 -5.99 9.84
C TYR A 61 -6.45 -6.38 9.58
N GLY A 62 -7.35 -5.42 9.77
CA GLY A 62 -8.75 -5.52 9.42
C GLY A 62 -9.43 -6.75 10.03
N GLN A 63 -10.04 -7.56 9.18
CA GLN A 63 -10.71 -8.82 9.52
C GLN A 63 -9.87 -10.06 9.18
N SER A 64 -8.66 -9.89 8.65
CA SER A 64 -7.69 -10.97 8.44
C SER A 64 -7.21 -11.57 9.76
N ASP A 65 -6.47 -12.66 9.69
CA ASP A 65 -5.86 -13.27 10.87
C ASP A 65 -5.04 -12.24 11.65
N VAL A 66 -5.24 -12.23 12.97
CA VAL A 66 -4.50 -11.39 13.91
C VAL A 66 -3.04 -11.82 13.93
N LEU A 67 -2.14 -10.84 14.03
CA LEU A 67 -0.70 -11.08 14.15
C LEU A 67 -0.42 -12.05 15.30
N GLN A 68 0.22 -13.17 15.00
CA GLN A 68 0.55 -14.21 16.00
C GLN A 68 1.89 -13.94 16.66
N GLU A 69 2.82 -13.38 15.90
CA GLU A 69 4.14 -13.03 16.34
C GLU A 69 4.08 -11.85 17.34
N PRO A 70 5.00 -11.80 18.33
CA PRO A 70 5.03 -10.67 19.29
C PRO A 70 5.23 -9.32 18.61
N ARG A 71 6.00 -9.30 17.51
CA ARG A 71 6.24 -8.12 16.65
C ARG A 71 6.56 -8.57 15.22
N ARG A 72 6.43 -7.66 14.27
CA ARG A 72 6.89 -7.89 12.89
C ARG A 72 8.41 -7.84 12.83
N THR A 73 8.98 -8.52 11.85
CA THR A 73 10.41 -8.38 11.52
C THR A 73 10.65 -7.14 10.67
N VAL A 74 11.88 -6.66 10.63
CA VAL A 74 12.31 -5.55 9.75
C VAL A 74 12.14 -5.88 8.25
N GLN A 75 11.90 -7.13 7.91
CA GLN A 75 11.64 -7.59 6.55
C GLN A 75 10.15 -7.69 6.21
N PHE A 76 9.25 -7.16 7.04
CA PHE A 76 7.80 -7.38 6.88
C PHE A 76 7.24 -6.94 5.51
N MET A 77 7.71 -5.81 4.97
CA MET A 77 7.26 -5.38 3.64
C MET A 77 7.80 -6.29 2.53
N HIS A 78 9.01 -6.84 2.69
CA HIS A 78 9.55 -7.85 1.77
C HIS A 78 8.74 -9.14 1.85
N GLN A 79 8.42 -9.63 3.06
CA GLN A 79 7.58 -10.82 3.24
C GLN A 79 6.19 -10.63 2.63
N GLU A 80 5.59 -9.45 2.80
CA GLU A 80 4.32 -9.13 2.15
C GLU A 80 4.44 -9.14 0.61
N GLY A 81 5.46 -8.50 0.04
CA GLY A 81 5.64 -8.39 -1.41
C GLY A 81 6.09 -9.68 -2.10
N LEU A 82 6.88 -10.52 -1.40
CA LEU A 82 7.53 -11.70 -1.97
C LEU A 82 6.81 -13.02 -1.66
N GLU A 83 6.00 -13.05 -0.59
CA GLU A 83 5.35 -14.27 -0.11
C GLU A 83 3.83 -14.11 -0.03
N SER A 84 3.33 -13.12 0.74
CA SER A 84 1.89 -12.98 1.01
C SER A 84 1.11 -12.56 -0.23
N LEU A 85 1.58 -11.51 -0.93
CA LEU A 85 0.89 -11.00 -2.13
C LEU A 85 0.90 -12.02 -3.27
N PRO A 86 2.02 -12.67 -3.65
CA PRO A 86 1.99 -13.72 -4.67
C PRO A 86 1.05 -14.88 -4.32
N ALA A 87 1.03 -15.31 -3.05
CA ALA A 87 0.13 -16.36 -2.60
C ALA A 87 -1.35 -15.95 -2.68
N LEU A 88 -1.68 -14.69 -2.35
CA LEU A 88 -3.03 -14.15 -2.49
C LEU A 88 -3.46 -14.10 -3.96
N LEU A 89 -2.59 -13.56 -4.84
CA LEU A 89 -2.88 -13.47 -6.28
C LEU A 89 -3.11 -14.86 -6.88
N SER A 90 -2.27 -15.84 -6.51
CA SER A 90 -2.44 -17.23 -6.94
C SER A 90 -3.74 -17.85 -6.44
N ALA A 91 -4.07 -17.67 -5.15
CA ALA A 91 -5.29 -18.22 -4.55
C ALA A 91 -6.59 -17.65 -5.15
N LEU A 92 -6.52 -16.44 -5.71
CA LEU A 92 -7.66 -15.75 -6.35
C LEU A 92 -7.57 -15.74 -7.89
N GLU A 93 -6.63 -16.49 -8.47
CA GLU A 93 -6.41 -16.63 -9.92
C GLU A 93 -6.23 -15.27 -10.63
N ILE A 94 -5.54 -14.34 -9.96
CA ILE A 94 -5.23 -13.01 -10.51
C ILE A 94 -3.90 -13.07 -11.24
N GLN A 95 -3.90 -12.72 -12.52
CA GLN A 95 -2.72 -12.68 -13.36
C GLN A 95 -2.47 -11.24 -13.83
N GLU A 96 -1.20 -10.80 -13.80
CA GLU A 96 -0.76 -9.47 -14.26
C GLU A 96 -1.65 -8.31 -13.73
N PRO A 97 -1.83 -8.18 -12.40
CA PRO A 97 -2.67 -7.12 -11.85
C PRO A 97 -2.07 -5.73 -12.09
N ILE A 98 -2.91 -4.70 -11.98
CA ILE A 98 -2.46 -3.34 -11.69
C ILE A 98 -2.52 -3.18 -10.18
N LEU A 99 -1.36 -2.99 -9.54
CA LEU A 99 -1.27 -2.80 -8.10
C LEU A 99 -1.48 -1.32 -7.74
N ILE A 100 -2.36 -1.06 -6.79
CA ILE A 100 -2.65 0.29 -6.28
C ILE A 100 -2.35 0.28 -4.79
N GLY A 101 -1.19 0.78 -4.42
CA GLY A 101 -0.72 0.80 -3.04
C GLY A 101 -0.73 2.20 -2.42
N HIS A 102 -0.92 2.25 -1.11
CA HIS A 102 -0.76 3.45 -0.30
C HIS A 102 0.23 3.19 0.83
N SER A 103 1.22 4.09 1.02
CA SER A 103 2.23 4.02 2.07
C SER A 103 2.95 2.66 2.08
N ASP A 104 2.93 1.88 3.18
CA ASP A 104 3.44 0.49 3.20
C ASP A 104 2.98 -0.32 1.98
N GLY A 105 1.69 -0.21 1.61
CA GLY A 105 1.15 -0.94 0.48
C GLY A 105 1.76 -0.54 -0.86
N ALA A 106 2.17 0.72 -1.01
CA ALA A 106 2.88 1.20 -2.19
C ALA A 106 4.32 0.66 -2.26
N SER A 107 5.01 0.63 -1.12
CA SER A 107 6.34 0.02 -0.99
C SER A 107 6.31 -1.47 -1.29
N ILE A 108 5.31 -2.19 -0.75
CA ILE A 108 5.09 -3.62 -1.01
C ILE A 108 4.85 -3.87 -2.51
N ALA A 109 4.04 -3.03 -3.18
CA ALA A 109 3.78 -3.15 -4.62
C ALA A 109 5.06 -2.96 -5.46
N LEU A 110 5.92 -1.99 -5.09
CA LEU A 110 7.21 -1.77 -5.76
C LEU A 110 8.19 -2.93 -5.53
N ILE A 111 8.25 -3.48 -4.32
CA ILE A 111 9.05 -4.68 -4.00
C ILE A 111 8.58 -5.85 -4.85
N HIS A 112 7.27 -6.10 -4.91
CA HIS A 112 6.67 -7.19 -5.69
C HIS A 112 7.03 -7.08 -7.18
N ALA A 113 6.84 -5.91 -7.77
CA ALA A 113 7.19 -5.66 -9.16
C ALA A 113 8.70 -5.78 -9.43
N GLY A 114 9.53 -5.24 -8.51
CA GLY A 114 11.00 -5.29 -8.58
C GLY A 114 11.58 -6.69 -8.38
N ALA A 115 10.83 -7.60 -7.75
CA ALA A 115 11.19 -9.00 -7.63
C ALA A 115 10.94 -9.82 -8.92
N GLY A 116 10.36 -9.20 -9.94
CA GLY A 116 10.13 -9.84 -11.24
C GLY A 116 8.78 -10.55 -11.36
N HIS A 117 7.86 -10.34 -10.42
CA HIS A 117 6.49 -10.83 -10.56
C HIS A 117 5.76 -10.08 -11.71
N ALA A 118 4.91 -10.80 -12.43
CA ALA A 118 4.13 -10.23 -13.52
C ALA A 118 3.12 -9.20 -13.00
N VAL A 119 3.32 -7.93 -13.39
CA VAL A 119 2.48 -6.79 -13.00
C VAL A 119 2.31 -5.89 -14.22
N ARG A 120 1.06 -5.53 -14.54
CA ARG A 120 0.76 -4.65 -15.68
C ARG A 120 1.15 -3.19 -15.40
N GLY A 121 1.05 -2.76 -14.14
CA GLY A 121 1.46 -1.42 -13.71
C GLY A 121 1.34 -1.25 -12.20
N VAL A 122 2.01 -0.24 -11.66
CA VAL A 122 1.96 0.13 -10.23
C VAL A 122 1.52 1.57 -10.06
N VAL A 123 0.51 1.80 -9.23
CA VAL A 123 0.17 3.11 -8.68
C VAL A 123 0.67 3.13 -7.24
N ALA A 124 1.67 3.95 -6.96
CA ALA A 124 2.31 4.11 -5.66
C ALA A 124 1.92 5.47 -5.05
N MET A 125 0.99 5.47 -4.10
CA MET A 125 0.56 6.67 -3.37
C MET A 125 1.33 6.79 -2.07
N ALA A 126 2.02 7.93 -1.85
CA ALA A 126 2.82 8.23 -0.67
C ALA A 126 3.77 7.06 -0.28
N PRO A 127 4.57 6.52 -1.22
CA PRO A 127 5.43 5.37 -0.97
C PRO A 127 6.61 5.73 -0.08
N HIS A 128 7.18 4.71 0.57
CA HIS A 128 8.53 4.77 1.13
C HIS A 128 9.43 3.85 0.32
N VAL A 129 10.58 4.34 -0.11
CA VAL A 129 11.60 3.54 -0.80
C VAL A 129 12.93 3.55 -0.05
N PHE A 130 13.04 4.44 0.95
CA PHE A 130 14.08 4.50 1.99
C PHE A 130 13.53 5.21 3.21
N ILE A 131 14.20 5.12 4.36
CA ILE A 131 13.75 5.72 5.62
C ILE A 131 14.22 7.17 5.73
N GLU A 132 13.29 8.07 6.05
CA GLU A 132 13.56 9.49 6.34
C GLU A 132 13.31 9.83 7.82
N PRO A 133 14.05 10.76 8.41
CA PRO A 133 13.84 11.18 9.80
C PRO A 133 12.42 11.71 10.08
N ILE A 134 11.79 12.36 9.10
CA ILE A 134 10.40 12.86 9.22
C ILE A 134 9.42 11.71 9.45
N CYS A 135 9.59 10.57 8.77
CA CYS A 135 8.76 9.38 8.96
C CYS A 135 8.85 8.87 10.40
N LEU A 136 10.08 8.67 10.90
CA LEU A 136 10.30 8.17 12.25
C LEU A 136 9.71 9.09 13.33
N SER A 137 9.86 10.41 13.16
CA SER A 137 9.29 11.39 14.09
C SER A 137 7.76 11.37 14.07
N SER A 138 7.14 11.23 12.91
CA SER A 138 5.68 11.13 12.78
C SER A 138 5.12 9.85 13.38
N ILE A 139 5.82 8.73 13.22
CA ILE A 139 5.41 7.45 13.83
C ILE A 139 5.57 7.50 15.36
N ALA A 140 6.66 8.09 15.87
CA ALA A 140 6.82 8.29 17.31
C ALA A 140 5.70 9.17 17.90
N LYS A 141 5.29 10.23 17.19
CA LYS A 141 4.14 11.06 17.55
C LYS A 141 2.82 10.27 17.49
N ALA A 142 2.64 9.42 16.48
CA ALA A 142 1.47 8.54 16.39
C ALA A 142 1.41 7.58 17.59
N SER A 143 2.53 7.04 18.05
CA SER A 143 2.60 6.19 19.25
C SER A 143 2.18 6.94 20.51
N GLN A 144 2.64 8.18 20.68
CA GLN A 144 2.19 9.03 21.80
C GLN A 144 0.70 9.31 21.72
N THR A 145 0.17 9.59 20.52
CA THR A 145 -1.25 9.83 20.29
C THR A 145 -2.09 8.58 20.59
N PHE A 146 -1.58 7.40 20.25
CA PHE A 146 -2.26 6.13 20.53
C PHE A 146 -2.42 5.89 22.03
N GLU A 147 -1.43 6.23 22.84
CA GLU A 147 -1.48 6.05 24.30
C GLU A 147 -2.27 7.15 25.04
N SER A 148 -2.35 8.35 24.47
CA SER A 148 -2.89 9.53 25.19
C SER A 148 -4.28 9.99 24.72
N THR A 149 -4.86 9.37 23.68
CA THR A 149 -6.15 9.80 23.10
C THR A 149 -7.10 8.63 22.88
N ASP A 150 -8.23 8.90 22.23
CA ASP A 150 -9.21 7.90 21.78
C ASP A 150 -8.83 7.15 20.49
N LEU A 151 -7.60 7.32 20.00
CA LEU A 151 -7.14 6.68 18.76
C LEU A 151 -7.31 5.15 18.79
N PRO A 152 -7.02 4.42 19.90
CA PRO A 152 -7.27 2.98 19.98
C PRO A 152 -8.74 2.61 19.73
N GLN A 153 -9.68 3.35 20.30
CA GLN A 153 -11.12 3.10 20.13
C GLN A 153 -11.57 3.37 18.68
N ARG A 154 -11.02 4.41 18.04
CA ARG A 154 -11.31 4.72 16.64
C ARG A 154 -10.78 3.66 15.70
N LEU A 155 -9.53 3.21 15.88
CA LEU A 155 -8.91 2.13 15.09
C LEU A 155 -9.54 0.77 15.36
N GLY A 156 -10.00 0.51 16.60
CA GLY A 156 -10.70 -0.72 16.98
C GLY A 156 -11.99 -0.99 16.22
N ARG A 157 -12.56 0.02 15.54
CA ARG A 157 -13.70 -0.15 14.62
C ARG A 157 -13.33 -0.88 13.33
N TYR A 158 -12.05 -0.95 13.01
CA TYR A 158 -11.54 -1.48 11.76
C TYR A 158 -10.78 -2.79 11.95
N HIS A 159 -10.12 -3.00 13.08
CA HIS A 159 -9.19 -4.10 13.33
C HIS A 159 -9.69 -5.02 14.43
N ARG A 160 -9.47 -6.33 14.27
CA ARG A 160 -9.84 -7.36 15.26
C ARG A 160 -9.04 -7.23 16.56
N ASP A 161 -7.76 -6.86 16.46
CA ASP A 161 -6.88 -6.59 17.60
C ASP A 161 -6.09 -5.31 17.33
N VAL A 162 -6.64 -4.19 17.81
CA VAL A 162 -6.08 -2.86 17.53
C VAL A 162 -4.68 -2.68 18.11
N ARG A 163 -4.40 -3.27 19.29
CA ARG A 163 -3.07 -3.12 19.92
C ARG A 163 -2.01 -3.88 19.15
N LYS A 164 -2.27 -5.13 18.78
CA LYS A 164 -1.36 -5.91 17.93
C LYS A 164 -1.16 -5.29 16.56
N THR A 165 -2.22 -4.75 15.95
CA THR A 165 -2.12 -4.03 14.69
C THR A 165 -1.24 -2.80 14.82
N PHE A 166 -1.50 -1.95 15.82
CA PHE A 166 -0.78 -0.70 16.01
C PHE A 166 0.70 -0.94 16.33
N TYR A 167 1.00 -1.75 17.36
CA TYR A 167 2.37 -2.00 17.77
C TYR A 167 3.12 -2.89 16.77
N GLY A 168 2.43 -3.82 16.08
CA GLY A 168 3.03 -4.57 14.98
C GLY A 168 3.53 -3.66 13.84
N TRP A 169 2.89 -2.49 13.64
CA TRP A 169 3.35 -1.48 12.70
C TRP A 169 4.36 -0.52 13.34
N ALA A 170 4.01 0.13 14.45
CA ALA A 170 4.84 1.19 15.03
C ALA A 170 6.20 0.69 15.51
N ASP A 171 6.24 -0.46 16.18
CA ASP A 171 7.49 -0.99 16.75
C ASP A 171 8.50 -1.37 15.68
N VAL A 172 8.07 -1.94 14.54
CA VAL A 172 9.00 -2.27 13.47
C VAL A 172 9.55 -1.04 12.79
N TRP A 173 8.72 -0.01 12.56
CA TRP A 173 9.17 1.25 11.98
C TRP A 173 10.14 2.02 12.88
N LEU A 174 9.97 1.91 14.21
CA LEU A 174 10.83 2.56 15.21
C LEU A 174 12.04 1.70 15.61
N ASP A 175 12.12 0.46 15.13
CA ASP A 175 13.25 -0.41 15.40
C ASP A 175 14.54 0.19 14.80
N PRO A 176 15.62 0.30 15.59
CA PRO A 176 16.90 0.80 15.09
C PRO A 176 17.42 0.08 13.85
N GLU A 177 17.17 -1.23 13.72
CA GLU A 177 17.57 -2.02 12.55
C GLU A 177 16.81 -1.61 11.29
N PHE A 178 15.57 -1.11 11.42
CA PHE A 178 14.76 -0.66 10.29
C PHE A 178 15.23 0.68 9.70
N ARG A 179 16.08 1.44 10.40
CA ARG A 179 16.61 2.72 9.89
C ARG A 179 17.43 2.58 8.60
N GLY A 180 18.00 1.41 8.39
CA GLY A 180 18.74 1.08 7.16
C GLY A 180 17.88 0.47 6.06
N TRP A 181 16.55 0.38 6.25
CA TRP A 181 15.67 -0.19 5.24
C TRP A 181 15.66 0.67 3.97
N ASP A 182 15.92 0.03 2.83
CA ASP A 182 16.12 0.70 1.54
C ASP A 182 15.85 -0.30 0.40
N ILE A 183 15.01 0.09 -0.55
CA ILE A 183 14.69 -0.74 -1.72
C ILE A 183 15.20 -0.12 -3.03
N ARG A 184 15.93 0.99 -2.95
CA ARG A 184 16.34 1.79 -4.11
C ARG A 184 17.31 1.05 -5.05
N GLU A 185 18.23 0.26 -4.50
CA GLU A 185 19.24 -0.45 -5.32
C GLU A 185 18.76 -1.85 -5.71
N ASP A 186 18.09 -2.56 -4.80
CA ASP A 186 17.79 -3.97 -5.00
C ASP A 186 16.50 -4.21 -5.79
N TYR A 187 15.52 -3.30 -5.72
CA TYR A 187 14.20 -3.49 -6.31
C TYR A 187 13.85 -2.46 -7.38
N LEU A 188 14.01 -1.15 -7.15
CA LEU A 188 13.55 -0.14 -8.09
C LEU A 188 14.13 -0.29 -9.50
N PRO A 189 15.44 -0.59 -9.71
CA PRO A 189 16.00 -0.76 -11.06
C PRO A 189 15.43 -1.97 -11.82
N LYS A 190 14.76 -2.87 -11.11
CA LYS A 190 14.14 -4.07 -11.69
C LYS A 190 12.65 -3.89 -11.99
N VAL A 191 12.02 -2.80 -11.55
CA VAL A 191 10.63 -2.46 -11.88
C VAL A 191 10.55 -2.06 -13.35
N ARG A 192 10.02 -2.94 -14.19
CA ARG A 192 9.92 -2.76 -15.65
C ARG A 192 8.54 -2.32 -16.12
N CYS A 193 7.50 -2.60 -15.34
CA CYS A 193 6.15 -2.12 -15.64
C CYS A 193 6.05 -0.60 -15.48
N PRO A 194 5.09 0.07 -16.14
CA PRO A 194 4.80 1.47 -15.88
C PRO A 194 4.45 1.75 -14.41
N VAL A 195 4.89 2.90 -13.90
CA VAL A 195 4.64 3.36 -12.54
C VAL A 195 4.00 4.75 -12.56
N LEU A 196 2.93 4.95 -11.80
CA LEU A 196 2.41 6.25 -11.42
C LEU A 196 2.69 6.46 -9.93
N ALA A 197 3.59 7.39 -9.59
CA ALA A 197 3.90 7.74 -8.21
C ALA A 197 3.21 9.06 -7.84
N ILE A 198 2.47 9.05 -6.71
CA ILE A 198 1.63 10.16 -6.25
C ILE A 198 2.01 10.52 -4.83
N GLN A 199 2.23 11.82 -4.53
CA GLN A 199 2.50 12.29 -3.17
C GLN A 199 2.05 13.73 -2.97
N GLY A 200 1.61 14.03 -1.75
CA GLY A 200 1.30 15.39 -1.32
C GLY A 200 2.53 16.17 -0.91
N HIS A 201 2.54 17.49 -1.17
CA HIS A 201 3.61 18.37 -0.71
C HIS A 201 3.64 18.52 0.82
N ASP A 202 2.49 18.34 1.48
CA ASP A 202 2.33 18.45 2.94
C ASP A 202 2.39 17.09 3.63
N ASP A 203 2.96 16.06 2.97
CA ASP A 203 3.07 14.70 3.52
C ASP A 203 3.99 14.70 4.76
N GLU A 204 3.41 14.36 5.90
CA GLU A 204 4.07 14.34 7.19
C GLU A 204 4.92 13.07 7.45
N TYR A 205 4.87 12.09 6.55
CA TYR A 205 5.63 10.84 6.67
C TYR A 205 6.76 10.72 5.64
N GLY A 206 6.73 11.46 4.53
CA GLY A 206 7.75 11.35 3.50
C GLY A 206 7.88 12.62 2.66
N THR A 207 9.10 12.93 2.22
CA THR A 207 9.34 14.08 1.34
C THR A 207 9.21 13.70 -0.14
N MET A 208 9.24 14.69 -1.03
CA MET A 208 9.27 14.44 -2.48
C MET A 208 10.49 13.62 -2.95
N ALA A 209 11.51 13.48 -2.11
CA ALA A 209 12.67 12.65 -2.40
C ALA A 209 12.28 11.17 -2.65
N GLN A 210 11.20 10.69 -2.04
CA GLN A 210 10.67 9.35 -2.31
C GLN A 210 10.27 9.20 -3.78
N LEU A 211 9.53 10.16 -4.33
CA LEU A 211 9.11 10.16 -5.73
C LEU A 211 10.28 10.36 -6.69
N ASP A 212 11.20 11.27 -6.35
CA ASP A 212 12.36 11.57 -7.19
C ASP A 212 13.28 10.34 -7.31
N GLU A 213 13.45 9.56 -6.24
CA GLU A 213 14.19 8.30 -6.26
C GLU A 213 13.48 7.23 -7.11
N ILE A 214 12.15 7.12 -7.04
CA ILE A 214 11.39 6.21 -7.90
C ILE A 214 11.60 6.59 -9.37
N ALA A 215 11.37 7.86 -9.73
CA ALA A 215 11.50 8.31 -11.11
C ALA A 215 12.90 8.12 -11.68
N ARG A 216 13.94 8.26 -10.85
CA ARG A 216 15.33 8.13 -11.24
C ARG A 216 15.76 6.68 -11.48
N ARG A 217 15.11 5.72 -10.80
CA ARG A 217 15.63 4.34 -10.70
C ARG A 217 14.81 3.28 -11.41
N VAL A 218 13.48 3.44 -11.51
CA VAL A 218 12.65 2.43 -12.19
C VAL A 218 13.04 2.30 -13.65
N ALA A 219 13.12 1.07 -14.14
CA ALA A 219 13.47 0.81 -15.55
C ALA A 219 12.28 1.05 -16.49
N GLY A 220 11.06 0.98 -15.97
CA GLY A 220 9.83 1.25 -16.73
C GLY A 220 9.51 2.75 -16.84
N ARG A 221 8.47 3.08 -17.62
CA ARG A 221 7.94 4.46 -17.66
C ARG A 221 7.47 4.87 -16.27
N CYS A 222 7.85 6.06 -15.81
CA CYS A 222 7.42 6.63 -14.55
C CYS A 222 6.72 7.97 -14.77
N GLU A 223 5.51 8.10 -14.22
CA GLU A 223 4.75 9.34 -14.17
C GLU A 223 4.67 9.80 -12.72
N LEU A 224 4.86 11.10 -12.48
CA LEU A 224 4.79 11.71 -11.16
C LEU A 224 3.57 12.62 -11.06
N LEU A 225 2.82 12.50 -9.97
CA LEU A 225 1.78 13.43 -9.57
C LEU A 225 2.12 13.99 -8.19
N LYS A 226 2.60 15.24 -8.16
CA LYS A 226 2.88 16.00 -6.94
C LYS A 226 1.66 16.89 -6.65
N LEU A 227 1.06 16.72 -5.47
CA LEU A 227 -0.23 17.33 -5.13
C LEU A 227 -0.03 18.45 -4.09
N GLU A 228 -0.51 19.65 -4.44
CA GLU A 228 -0.59 20.78 -3.50
C GLU A 228 -1.72 20.56 -2.49
N GLN A 229 -1.58 21.10 -1.27
CA GLN A 229 -2.57 21.00 -0.20
C GLN A 229 -3.01 19.54 0.05
N CYS A 230 -2.03 18.66 0.11
CA CYS A 230 -2.23 17.23 0.25
C CYS A 230 -1.18 16.66 1.22
N GLY A 231 -1.65 15.98 2.25
CA GLY A 231 -0.83 15.24 3.21
C GLY A 231 -0.56 13.82 2.73
N HIS A 232 -0.42 12.90 3.70
CA HIS A 232 -0.06 11.51 3.45
C HIS A 232 -1.14 10.68 2.74
N SER A 233 -2.38 11.18 2.59
CA SER A 233 -3.49 10.40 2.03
C SER A 233 -4.07 11.02 0.74
N PRO A 234 -3.39 10.92 -0.42
CA PRO A 234 -3.82 11.54 -1.68
C PRO A 234 -5.28 11.26 -2.05
N PHE A 235 -5.75 10.04 -1.83
CA PHE A 235 -7.12 9.64 -2.15
C PHE A 235 -8.18 10.24 -1.21
N ARG A 236 -7.78 10.81 -0.06
CA ARG A 236 -8.67 11.53 0.88
C ARG A 236 -8.58 13.03 0.71
N ASP A 237 -7.36 13.54 0.57
CA ASP A 237 -7.10 14.98 0.58
C ASP A 237 -7.36 15.61 -0.80
N GLN A 238 -7.01 14.89 -1.87
CA GLN A 238 -7.18 15.31 -3.26
C GLN A 238 -7.85 14.21 -4.12
N PRO A 239 -9.07 13.75 -3.72
CA PRO A 239 -9.69 12.55 -4.31
C PRO A 239 -9.92 12.65 -5.82
N GLU A 240 -10.34 13.81 -6.32
CA GLU A 240 -10.65 13.98 -7.73
C GLU A 240 -9.39 14.03 -8.62
N GLN A 241 -8.32 14.66 -8.15
CA GLN A 241 -7.05 14.70 -8.88
C GLN A 241 -6.42 13.31 -8.92
N THR A 242 -6.41 12.62 -7.77
CA THR A 242 -5.92 11.25 -7.62
C THR A 242 -6.70 10.29 -8.51
N LEU A 243 -8.03 10.34 -8.47
CA LEU A 243 -8.90 9.49 -9.30
C LEU A 243 -8.66 9.71 -10.80
N ARG A 244 -8.57 10.98 -11.24
CA ARG A 244 -8.32 11.30 -12.66
C ARG A 244 -6.97 10.74 -13.13
N ALA A 245 -5.92 10.91 -12.33
CA ALA A 245 -4.59 10.40 -12.67
C ALA A 245 -4.56 8.88 -12.76
N ILE A 246 -5.13 8.18 -11.76
CA ILE A 246 -5.20 6.71 -11.77
C ILE A 246 -6.01 6.22 -12.97
N ARG A 247 -7.17 6.84 -13.27
CA ARG A 247 -7.96 6.49 -14.45
C ARG A 247 -7.16 6.65 -15.75
N ALA A 248 -6.47 7.77 -15.92
CA ALA A 248 -5.66 8.03 -17.11
C ALA A 248 -4.54 7.00 -17.25
N PHE A 249 -3.85 6.72 -16.16
CA PHE A 249 -2.79 5.71 -16.10
C PHE A 249 -3.29 4.31 -16.48
N VAL A 250 -4.37 3.82 -15.85
CA VAL A 250 -4.95 2.51 -16.13
C VAL A 250 -5.35 2.37 -17.59
N LYS A 251 -6.01 3.40 -18.16
CA LYS A 251 -6.37 3.41 -19.59
C LYS A 251 -5.16 3.44 -20.54
N GLY A 252 -4.05 4.00 -20.11
CA GLY A 252 -2.80 4.01 -20.87
C GLY A 252 -2.04 2.69 -20.87
N LEU A 253 -2.52 1.69 -20.11
CA LEU A 253 -1.96 0.32 -20.06
C LEU A 253 -2.72 -0.68 -20.94
N GLU A 254 -3.86 -0.29 -21.51
CA GLU A 254 -4.63 -1.09 -22.47
C GLU A 254 -3.94 -1.08 -23.85
#